data_728d3bff00c883b3918d50fbe73306c1
#
_entry.id   728d3bff00c883b3918d50fbe73306c1
#
_cell.length_a   1.000
_cell.length_b   1.000
_cell.length_c   1.000
_cell.angle_alpha   90.00
_cell.angle_beta   90.00
_cell.angle_gamma   90.00
#
_symmetry.space_group_name_H-M   'P 1'
#
loop_
_entity.id
_entity.type
_entity.pdbx_description
1 polymer ?
#
loop_
_entity_poly.entity_id
_entity_poly.type
_entity_poly.pdbx_seq_one_letter_code
_entity_poly.pdbx_strand_id
1 'polypeptide(L)'
;MPNIVHQRLQVSVQPVPKQDPEVRKRNFDETYIGFDVNAAKIEASRCIQCPSAPCQEACPVHNDIPGAFALLEIGDILGAADKFRETSNLPEMCGRLCPQEKLCEGSCVVGFAIRPDGRKEPPVTIGKLEAFCTDYQRGELDGYPLPRYMPEPTGRNVAVIGSGPAGLAVAEQVALKGHGCTVFEYWPEPGGVLVYGIPNFKMRKSIVDQYVAYLEKLGVKFRCNTYVGRDITLDQMLEGEFDAAFLGTGAGVGNIMEIEGEALQGVHKATDFLVRGNLGLNKLPGDLREPLPPPRNVVVIGGGDTAMDCVRTAIRLGAERVMCVYRRTENEMLGRGEERKNAREEGVEFAMLTLPTRIIGDDTGKVVAVELQKMELGEPDASGRRSPKPIKGSEYTVPADTVAIAIGYGAEDQPSPSLKRGRTPDNVYIHKESW
;
A
#
# COMPACT_ATOMS: atom_id res chain seq x y z
N MET A 1 10.78 -25.88 29.06
CA MET A 1 10.16 -25.18 27.88
C MET A 1 8.65 -24.95 27.96
N PRO A 2 7.77 -25.87 28.40
CA PRO A 2 6.31 -25.59 28.49
C PRO A 2 5.96 -24.37 29.35
N ASN A 3 6.74 -24.07 30.38
CA ASN A 3 6.51 -22.97 31.31
C ASN A 3 6.73 -21.60 30.68
N ILE A 4 7.71 -21.46 29.77
CA ILE A 4 8.04 -20.18 29.09
C ILE A 4 6.95 -19.82 28.09
N VAL A 5 6.48 -20.75 27.28
CA VAL A 5 5.39 -20.52 26.32
C VAL A 5 4.13 -20.07 27.07
N HIS A 6 3.80 -20.73 28.18
CA HIS A 6 2.65 -20.38 28.99
C HIS A 6 2.75 -18.96 29.57
N GLN A 7 3.94 -18.55 30.04
CA GLN A 7 4.17 -17.20 30.55
C GLN A 7 4.01 -16.14 29.44
N ARG A 8 4.56 -16.40 28.24
CA ARG A 8 4.46 -15.49 27.06
C ARG A 8 3.00 -15.30 26.63
N LEU A 9 2.20 -16.36 26.64
CA LEU A 9 0.78 -16.28 26.31
C LEU A 9 -0.04 -15.47 27.35
N GLN A 10 0.48 -15.19 28.54
CA GLN A 10 -0.19 -14.34 29.53
C GLN A 10 0.10 -12.85 29.36
N VAL A 11 1.11 -12.50 28.57
CA VAL A 11 1.43 -11.09 28.30
C VAL A 11 0.32 -10.49 27.44
N SER A 12 -0.29 -9.41 27.89
CA SER A 12 -1.33 -8.70 27.14
C SER A 12 -0.74 -7.91 25.97
N VAL A 13 -1.54 -7.79 24.89
CA VAL A 13 -1.17 -6.96 23.73
C VAL A 13 -0.88 -5.54 24.18
N GLN A 14 0.19 -4.98 23.66
CA GLN A 14 0.53 -3.58 23.93
C GLN A 14 -0.21 -2.68 22.92
N PRO A 15 -0.95 -1.66 23.39
CA PRO A 15 -1.62 -0.73 22.48
C PRO A 15 -0.59 0.08 21.69
N VAL A 16 -0.75 0.10 20.38
CA VAL A 16 0.07 0.99 19.54
C VAL A 16 -0.49 2.41 19.64
N PRO A 17 0.29 3.39 20.10
CA PRO A 17 -0.17 4.77 20.19
C PRO A 17 -0.64 5.32 18.83
N LYS A 18 -1.81 5.94 18.82
CA LYS A 18 -2.42 6.62 17.68
C LYS A 18 -2.70 8.06 17.99
N GLN A 19 -2.71 8.91 16.97
CA GLN A 19 -3.29 10.24 17.09
C GLN A 19 -4.80 10.15 17.42
N ASP A 20 -5.29 11.05 18.26
CA ASP A 20 -6.72 11.19 18.50
C ASP A 20 -7.49 11.41 17.19
N PRO A 21 -8.66 10.76 16.98
CA PRO A 21 -9.43 10.88 15.75
C PRO A 21 -9.79 12.32 15.36
N GLU A 22 -10.13 13.17 16.34
CA GLU A 22 -10.47 14.58 16.09
C GLU A 22 -9.26 15.42 15.69
N VAL A 23 -8.06 15.00 16.09
CA VAL A 23 -6.80 15.64 15.71
C VAL A 23 -6.35 15.14 14.33
N ARG A 24 -6.25 13.80 14.15
CA ARG A 24 -5.67 13.22 12.94
C ARG A 24 -6.50 13.45 11.68
N LYS A 25 -7.83 13.63 11.80
CA LYS A 25 -8.69 13.96 10.64
C LYS A 25 -8.44 15.35 10.06
N ARG A 26 -7.65 16.19 10.73
CA ARG A 26 -7.32 17.58 10.33
C ARG A 26 -5.87 17.75 9.87
N ASN A 27 -5.10 16.66 9.80
CA ASN A 27 -3.71 16.69 9.34
C ASN A 27 -3.40 15.45 8.50
N PHE A 28 -2.24 15.47 7.85
CA PHE A 28 -1.74 14.36 7.04
C PHE A 28 -0.58 13.61 7.69
N ASP A 29 -0.33 13.81 8.98
CA ASP A 29 0.68 13.05 9.72
C ASP A 29 0.27 11.60 9.90
N GLU A 30 1.25 10.70 10.10
CA GLU A 30 0.96 9.27 10.27
C GLU A 30 -0.04 9.05 11.43
N THR A 31 -1.07 8.24 11.16
CA THR A 31 -2.10 7.88 12.14
C THR A 31 -1.51 7.22 13.37
N TYR A 32 -0.50 6.36 13.18
CA TYR A 32 0.22 5.65 14.23
C TYR A 32 1.45 6.43 14.65
N ILE A 33 1.59 6.69 15.96
CA ILE A 33 2.76 7.34 16.55
C ILE A 33 3.91 6.33 16.69
N GLY A 34 3.56 5.04 16.83
CA GLY A 34 4.52 3.95 17.04
C GLY A 34 4.72 3.59 18.50
N PHE A 35 5.44 2.51 18.75
CA PHE A 35 5.81 2.06 20.08
C PHE A 35 6.93 2.92 20.69
N ASP A 36 6.96 3.03 22.01
CA ASP A 36 8.21 3.28 22.74
C ASP A 36 9.00 1.98 22.90
N VAL A 37 10.26 2.11 23.31
CA VAL A 37 11.18 0.96 23.45
C VAL A 37 10.66 -0.10 24.41
N ASN A 38 10.07 0.30 25.55
CA ASN A 38 9.59 -0.65 26.55
C ASN A 38 8.35 -1.40 26.05
N ALA A 39 7.39 -0.68 25.48
CA ALA A 39 6.19 -1.29 24.90
C ALA A 39 6.54 -2.25 23.74
N ALA A 40 7.49 -1.87 22.88
CA ALA A 40 7.96 -2.73 21.80
C ALA A 40 8.59 -4.03 22.32
N LYS A 41 9.45 -3.97 23.35
CA LYS A 41 10.04 -5.14 24.00
C LYS A 41 8.98 -6.06 24.64
N ILE A 42 8.01 -5.48 25.34
CA ILE A 42 6.92 -6.25 25.95
C ILE A 42 6.06 -6.91 24.84
N GLU A 43 5.73 -6.20 23.77
CA GLU A 43 4.97 -6.76 22.65
C GLU A 43 5.75 -7.89 21.94
N ALA A 44 7.05 -7.71 21.72
CA ALA A 44 7.91 -8.75 21.15
C ALA A 44 7.99 -9.99 22.03
N SER A 45 7.99 -9.85 23.36
CA SER A 45 7.99 -10.98 24.32
C SER A 45 6.74 -11.86 24.26
N ARG A 46 5.65 -11.40 23.62
CA ARG A 46 4.48 -12.23 23.34
C ARG A 46 4.73 -13.31 22.28
N CYS A 47 5.79 -13.16 21.48
CA CYS A 47 6.17 -14.17 20.49
C CYS A 47 6.62 -15.44 21.20
N ILE A 48 5.90 -16.54 21.01
CA ILE A 48 6.20 -17.84 21.66
C ILE A 48 7.32 -18.61 20.98
N GLN A 49 8.01 -18.02 20.00
CA GLN A 49 9.14 -18.63 19.29
C GLN A 49 8.78 -19.99 18.68
N CYS A 50 7.71 -20.02 17.85
CA CYS A 50 7.19 -21.26 17.26
C CYS A 50 8.25 -21.97 16.40
N PRO A 51 8.51 -23.27 16.58
CA PRO A 51 9.50 -24.00 15.75
C PRO A 51 9.16 -24.01 14.25
N SER A 52 7.87 -24.00 13.90
CA SER A 52 7.40 -23.98 12.51
C SER A 52 7.21 -22.55 11.95
N ALA A 53 7.29 -21.53 12.80
CA ALA A 53 7.16 -20.10 12.45
C ALA A 53 6.09 -19.79 11.37
N PRO A 54 4.79 -20.07 11.57
CA PRO A 54 3.78 -19.88 10.52
C PRO A 54 3.70 -18.43 10.01
N CYS A 55 4.05 -17.45 10.83
CA CYS A 55 4.14 -16.06 10.45
C CYS A 55 5.24 -15.79 9.41
N GLN A 56 6.38 -16.49 9.50
CA GLN A 56 7.45 -16.44 8.50
C GLN A 56 7.01 -17.09 7.19
N GLU A 57 6.38 -18.25 7.23
CA GLU A 57 5.87 -18.94 6.05
C GLU A 57 4.79 -18.12 5.33
N ALA A 58 3.96 -17.37 6.07
CA ALA A 58 2.94 -16.51 5.50
C ALA A 58 3.48 -15.15 5.01
N CYS A 59 4.73 -14.82 5.30
CA CYS A 59 5.39 -13.61 4.82
C CYS A 59 5.90 -13.83 3.38
N PRO A 60 5.49 -13.02 2.39
CA PRO A 60 5.94 -13.20 0.99
C PRO A 60 7.45 -13.13 0.79
N VAL A 61 8.17 -12.47 1.70
CA VAL A 61 9.65 -12.38 1.68
C VAL A 61 10.31 -13.24 2.75
N HIS A 62 9.55 -14.10 3.45
CA HIS A 62 10.02 -15.04 4.46
C HIS A 62 10.89 -14.42 5.56
N ASN A 63 10.49 -13.24 6.07
CA ASN A 63 11.19 -12.59 7.18
C ASN A 63 11.30 -13.50 8.40
N ASP A 64 12.50 -13.61 8.98
CA ASP A 64 12.73 -14.32 10.25
C ASP A 64 12.16 -13.51 11.42
N ILE A 65 10.83 -13.48 11.49
CA ILE A 65 10.07 -12.74 12.49
C ILE A 65 10.39 -13.20 13.92
N PRO A 66 10.42 -14.52 14.23
CA PRO A 66 10.80 -14.97 15.57
C PRO A 66 12.22 -14.56 15.97
N GLY A 67 13.18 -14.64 15.03
CA GLY A 67 14.57 -14.22 15.26
C GLY A 67 14.67 -12.71 15.54
N ALA A 68 13.99 -11.88 14.76
CA ALA A 68 13.94 -10.45 14.98
C ALA A 68 13.35 -10.10 16.37
N PHE A 69 12.27 -10.78 16.78
CA PHE A 69 11.64 -10.53 18.08
C PHE A 69 12.46 -11.04 19.26
N ALA A 70 13.24 -12.09 19.10
CA ALA A 70 14.18 -12.51 20.12
C ALA A 70 15.25 -11.44 20.40
N LEU A 71 15.76 -10.79 19.36
CA LEU A 71 16.71 -9.67 19.48
C LEU A 71 16.04 -8.44 20.10
N LEU A 72 14.84 -8.08 19.65
CA LEU A 72 14.10 -6.94 20.18
C LEU A 72 13.77 -7.11 21.68
N GLU A 73 13.38 -8.30 22.10
CA GLU A 73 13.07 -8.62 23.50
C GLU A 73 14.23 -8.33 24.45
N ILE A 74 15.46 -8.68 24.05
CA ILE A 74 16.67 -8.41 24.84
C ILE A 74 17.18 -6.96 24.69
N GLY A 75 16.58 -6.16 23.79
CA GLY A 75 16.89 -4.76 23.56
C GLY A 75 17.89 -4.50 22.43
N ASP A 76 18.25 -5.52 21.66
CA ASP A 76 19.05 -5.36 20.43
C ASP A 76 18.14 -4.94 19.26
N ILE A 77 17.74 -3.66 19.27
CA ILE A 77 16.82 -3.12 18.27
C ILE A 77 17.47 -3.04 16.89
N LEU A 78 18.76 -2.70 16.83
CA LEU A 78 19.51 -2.63 15.58
C LEU A 78 19.66 -4.01 14.95
N GLY A 79 20.02 -5.02 15.74
CA GLY A 79 20.07 -6.40 15.28
C GLY A 79 18.70 -6.92 14.83
N ALA A 80 17.61 -6.53 15.49
CA ALA A 80 16.25 -6.86 15.05
C ALA A 80 15.91 -6.22 13.68
N ALA A 81 16.29 -4.97 13.46
CA ALA A 81 16.10 -4.30 12.17
C ALA A 81 16.94 -4.97 11.07
N ASP A 82 18.20 -5.30 11.35
CA ASP A 82 19.07 -6.03 10.40
C ASP A 82 18.48 -7.39 10.04
N LYS A 83 17.86 -8.08 11.02
CA LYS A 83 17.20 -9.36 10.79
C LYS A 83 16.04 -9.26 9.80
N PHE A 84 15.22 -8.21 9.85
CA PHE A 84 14.21 -7.94 8.84
C PHE A 84 14.81 -7.62 7.47
N ARG A 85 15.96 -6.94 7.41
CA ARG A 85 16.63 -6.59 6.16
C ARG A 85 17.33 -7.77 5.48
N GLU A 86 17.53 -8.89 6.14
CA GLU A 86 18.13 -10.09 5.52
C GLU A 86 17.34 -10.57 4.30
N THR A 87 16.01 -10.41 4.31
CA THR A 87 15.12 -10.87 3.22
C THR A 87 14.23 -9.80 2.65
N SER A 88 14.02 -8.67 3.35
CA SER A 88 13.17 -7.56 2.90
C SER A 88 14.00 -6.32 2.56
N ASN A 89 13.86 -5.83 1.32
CA ASN A 89 14.43 -4.55 0.89
C ASN A 89 13.66 -3.34 1.44
N LEU A 90 12.37 -3.52 1.77
CA LEU A 90 11.43 -2.44 2.10
C LEU A 90 10.71 -2.66 3.45
N PRO A 91 11.40 -3.04 4.53
CA PRO A 91 10.72 -3.42 5.76
C PRO A 91 9.93 -2.26 6.40
N GLU A 92 10.37 -0.99 6.25
CA GLU A 92 9.62 0.19 6.72
C GLU A 92 8.24 0.30 6.06
N MET A 93 8.18 -0.01 4.75
CA MET A 93 6.95 -0.01 3.97
C MET A 93 6.10 -1.24 4.32
N CYS A 94 6.72 -2.41 4.44
CA CYS A 94 6.03 -3.65 4.82
C CYS A 94 5.34 -3.51 6.18
N GLY A 95 6.04 -2.99 7.19
CA GLY A 95 5.51 -2.78 8.53
C GLY A 95 4.28 -1.85 8.59
N ARG A 96 4.13 -0.95 7.59
CA ARG A 96 3.02 0.01 7.50
C ARG A 96 1.90 -0.41 6.55
N LEU A 97 2.25 -1.03 5.42
CA LEU A 97 1.36 -1.16 4.26
C LEU A 97 0.91 -2.58 3.95
N CYS A 98 1.65 -3.61 4.38
CA CYS A 98 1.21 -4.99 4.20
C CYS A 98 -0.14 -5.27 4.87
N PRO A 99 -0.98 -6.12 4.30
CA PRO A 99 -2.19 -6.62 4.96
C PRO A 99 -1.84 -7.72 5.97
N GLN A 100 -1.14 -7.34 7.06
CA GLN A 100 -0.61 -8.29 8.05
C GLN A 100 -1.68 -9.24 8.61
N GLU A 101 -2.91 -8.76 8.75
CA GLU A 101 -4.07 -9.57 9.20
C GLU A 101 -4.39 -10.75 8.28
N LYS A 102 -3.92 -10.72 7.02
CA LYS A 102 -4.07 -11.80 6.03
C LYS A 102 -2.77 -12.56 5.77
N LEU A 103 -1.66 -12.09 6.32
CA LEU A 103 -0.31 -12.63 6.17
C LEU A 103 0.25 -13.06 7.51
N CYS A 104 1.34 -12.44 7.95
CA CYS A 104 2.08 -12.82 9.15
C CYS A 104 1.25 -12.77 10.44
N GLU A 105 0.49 -11.71 10.70
CA GLU A 105 -0.36 -11.60 11.88
C GLU A 105 -1.56 -12.55 11.81
N GLY A 106 -2.15 -12.72 10.62
CA GLY A 106 -3.22 -13.70 10.39
C GLY A 106 -2.82 -15.14 10.61
N SER A 107 -1.52 -15.44 10.55
CA SER A 107 -0.95 -16.77 10.77
C SER A 107 -0.26 -16.92 12.14
N CYS A 108 -0.26 -15.86 12.96
CA CYS A 108 0.40 -15.86 14.26
C CYS A 108 -0.34 -16.75 15.27
N VAL A 109 0.34 -17.77 15.80
CA VAL A 109 -0.23 -18.75 16.74
C VAL A 109 -0.80 -18.09 18.00
N VAL A 110 -0.21 -17.00 18.46
CA VAL A 110 -0.70 -16.25 19.64
C VAL A 110 -2.14 -15.78 19.46
N GLY A 111 -2.55 -15.40 18.25
CA GLY A 111 -3.92 -14.98 17.94
C GLY A 111 -4.96 -16.10 17.96
N PHE A 112 -4.52 -17.37 17.89
CA PHE A 112 -5.39 -18.54 17.96
C PHE A 112 -5.40 -19.19 19.36
N ALA A 113 -4.41 -18.89 20.20
CA ALA A 113 -4.28 -19.47 21.51
C ALA A 113 -5.43 -19.04 22.44
N ILE A 114 -6.00 -20.03 23.16
CA ILE A 114 -6.97 -19.81 24.22
C ILE A 114 -6.21 -19.79 25.55
N ARG A 115 -6.32 -18.72 26.29
CA ARG A 115 -5.73 -18.58 27.63
C ARG A 115 -6.45 -19.45 28.64
N PRO A 116 -5.83 -19.75 29.81
CA PRO A 116 -6.47 -20.53 30.87
C PRO A 116 -7.78 -19.93 31.37
N ASP A 117 -7.96 -18.62 31.27
CA ASP A 117 -9.19 -17.90 31.62
C ASP A 117 -10.24 -17.87 30.50
N GLY A 118 -10.00 -18.58 29.38
CA GLY A 118 -10.88 -18.67 28.21
C GLY A 118 -10.81 -17.48 27.25
N ARG A 119 -10.01 -16.44 27.54
CA ARG A 119 -9.84 -15.28 26.66
C ARG A 119 -8.88 -15.59 25.50
N LYS A 120 -9.09 -14.90 24.38
CA LYS A 120 -8.15 -14.81 23.28
C LYS A 120 -7.50 -13.43 23.26
N GLU A 121 -6.23 -13.39 22.99
CA GLU A 121 -5.52 -12.12 22.70
C GLU A 121 -5.33 -11.99 21.19
N PRO A 122 -5.22 -10.76 20.67
CA PRO A 122 -4.80 -10.55 19.31
C PRO A 122 -3.43 -11.17 19.01
N PRO A 123 -3.10 -11.44 17.74
CA PRO A 123 -1.75 -11.82 17.36
C PRO A 123 -0.71 -10.80 17.85
N VAL A 124 0.56 -11.15 17.84
CA VAL A 124 1.63 -10.17 18.01
C VAL A 124 1.53 -9.14 16.90
N THR A 125 1.66 -7.86 17.20
CA THR A 125 1.56 -6.75 16.22
C THR A 125 2.84 -6.65 15.39
N ILE A 126 3.02 -7.64 14.50
CA ILE A 126 4.27 -7.89 13.78
C ILE A 126 4.65 -6.69 12.91
N GLY A 127 3.70 -6.17 12.12
CA GLY A 127 3.99 -5.05 11.24
C GLY A 127 4.41 -3.79 12.01
N LYS A 128 3.77 -3.50 13.15
CA LYS A 128 4.12 -2.30 13.94
C LYS A 128 5.48 -2.43 14.62
N LEU A 129 5.89 -3.66 15.00
CA LEU A 129 7.22 -3.93 15.52
C LEU A 129 8.28 -3.85 14.43
N GLU A 130 8.01 -4.36 13.23
CA GLU A 130 8.89 -4.22 12.06
C GLU A 130 9.14 -2.75 11.75
N ALA A 131 8.08 -1.93 11.67
CA ALA A 131 8.19 -0.50 11.46
C ALA A 131 8.95 0.20 12.59
N PHE A 132 8.73 -0.19 13.84
CA PHE A 132 9.44 0.35 15.00
C PHE A 132 10.94 0.09 14.92
N CYS A 133 11.36 -1.16 14.70
CA CYS A 133 12.77 -1.52 14.63
C CYS A 133 13.50 -0.77 13.51
N THR A 134 12.89 -0.71 12.34
CA THR A 134 13.50 -0.09 11.16
C THR A 134 13.50 1.44 11.22
N ASP A 135 12.47 2.05 11.82
CA ASP A 135 12.46 3.49 12.09
C ASP A 135 13.52 3.87 13.14
N TYR A 136 13.66 3.06 14.20
CA TYR A 136 14.69 3.25 15.21
C TYR A 136 16.08 3.22 14.58
N GLN A 137 16.38 2.18 13.79
CA GLN A 137 17.66 2.05 13.09
C GLN A 137 17.94 3.24 12.18
N ARG A 138 16.94 3.67 11.39
CA ARG A 138 17.05 4.82 10.50
C ARG A 138 17.31 6.13 11.26
N GLY A 139 16.71 6.28 12.44
CA GLY A 139 16.95 7.42 13.33
C GLY A 139 18.37 7.44 13.88
N GLU A 140 18.89 6.29 14.35
CA GLU A 140 20.25 6.18 14.87
C GLU A 140 21.33 6.39 13.80
N LEU A 141 21.06 5.99 12.55
CA LEU A 141 22.02 6.07 11.44
C LEU A 141 21.85 7.33 10.59
N ASP A 142 20.88 8.19 10.87
CA ASP A 142 20.49 9.32 10.01
C ASP A 142 20.26 8.86 8.55
N GLY A 143 19.60 7.72 8.39
CA GLY A 143 19.27 7.12 7.10
C GLY A 143 19.34 5.60 7.09
N TYR A 144 19.42 5.02 5.90
CA TYR A 144 19.49 3.56 5.72
C TYR A 144 20.90 3.03 5.93
N PRO A 145 21.06 1.81 6.47
CA PRO A 145 22.37 1.19 6.68
C PRO A 145 23.07 0.93 5.35
N LEU A 146 24.25 1.51 5.15
CA LEU A 146 25.08 1.22 3.99
C LEU A 146 25.80 -0.10 4.17
N PRO A 147 25.99 -0.90 3.09
CA PRO A 147 26.77 -2.11 3.16
C PRO A 147 28.21 -1.79 3.55
N ARG A 148 28.83 -2.66 4.36
CA ARG A 148 30.22 -2.48 4.81
C ARG A 148 31.21 -2.46 3.65
N TYR A 149 30.91 -3.20 2.58
CA TYR A 149 31.71 -3.30 1.37
C TYR A 149 30.79 -3.24 0.15
N MET A 150 31.16 -2.41 -0.81
CA MET A 150 30.53 -2.44 -2.13
C MET A 150 31.23 -3.50 -2.99
N PRO A 151 30.49 -4.28 -3.77
CA PRO A 151 31.09 -5.25 -4.69
C PRO A 151 31.84 -4.53 -5.82
N GLU A 152 32.83 -5.23 -6.39
CA GLU A 152 33.53 -4.75 -7.58
C GLU A 152 32.56 -4.59 -8.76
N PRO A 153 32.69 -3.52 -9.55
CA PRO A 153 31.83 -3.31 -10.71
C PRO A 153 31.97 -4.44 -11.73
N THR A 154 30.84 -5.00 -12.14
CA THR A 154 30.79 -6.11 -13.12
C THR A 154 30.88 -5.64 -14.57
N GLY A 155 30.75 -4.34 -14.85
CA GLY A 155 30.65 -3.79 -16.18
C GLY A 155 29.27 -4.01 -16.85
N ARG A 156 28.31 -4.65 -16.19
CA ARG A 156 26.96 -4.85 -16.68
C ARG A 156 26.03 -3.76 -16.20
N ASN A 157 25.09 -3.35 -17.04
CA ASN A 157 24.12 -2.29 -16.76
C ASN A 157 22.68 -2.82 -16.90
N VAL A 158 21.83 -2.50 -15.95
CA VAL A 158 20.43 -2.90 -15.93
C VAL A 158 19.53 -1.65 -15.97
N ALA A 159 18.56 -1.65 -16.89
CA ALA A 159 17.47 -0.68 -16.90
C ALA A 159 16.33 -1.19 -16.00
N VAL A 160 15.85 -0.38 -15.06
CA VAL A 160 14.67 -0.67 -14.26
C VAL A 160 13.58 0.31 -14.68
N ILE A 161 12.45 -0.20 -15.17
CA ILE A 161 11.35 0.60 -15.71
C ILE A 161 10.23 0.65 -14.67
N GLY A 162 10.04 1.85 -14.11
CA GLY A 162 9.16 2.10 -12.97
C GLY A 162 9.90 2.07 -11.65
N SER A 163 9.70 3.11 -10.83
CA SER A 163 10.32 3.32 -9.52
C SER A 163 9.39 2.95 -8.35
N GLY A 164 8.34 2.17 -8.60
CA GLY A 164 7.49 1.63 -7.54
C GLY A 164 8.21 0.61 -6.66
N PRO A 165 7.54 -0.01 -5.67
CA PRO A 165 8.18 -0.95 -4.74
C PRO A 165 9.02 -2.03 -5.41
N ALA A 166 8.52 -2.62 -6.49
CA ALA A 166 9.23 -3.66 -7.23
C ALA A 166 10.52 -3.14 -7.88
N GLY A 167 10.44 -1.97 -8.56
CA GLY A 167 11.60 -1.36 -9.20
C GLY A 167 12.67 -0.93 -8.19
N LEU A 168 12.27 -0.32 -7.07
CA LEU A 168 13.19 0.10 -6.02
C LEU A 168 13.91 -1.10 -5.38
N ALA A 169 13.17 -2.21 -5.11
CA ALA A 169 13.77 -3.42 -4.54
C ALA A 169 14.76 -4.08 -5.52
N VAL A 170 14.42 -4.15 -6.81
CA VAL A 170 15.34 -4.66 -7.84
C VAL A 170 16.56 -3.77 -7.99
N ALA A 171 16.39 -2.45 -7.99
CA ALA A 171 17.50 -1.49 -8.11
C ALA A 171 18.53 -1.68 -6.99
N GLU A 172 18.07 -1.90 -5.74
CA GLU A 172 18.94 -2.23 -4.61
C GLU A 172 19.71 -3.51 -4.87
N GLN A 173 19.02 -4.60 -5.21
CA GLN A 173 19.66 -5.89 -5.43
C GLN A 173 20.65 -5.90 -6.60
N VAL A 174 20.35 -5.17 -7.66
CA VAL A 174 21.23 -4.98 -8.82
C VAL A 174 22.51 -4.25 -8.39
N ALA A 175 22.37 -3.14 -7.66
CA ALA A 175 23.51 -2.37 -7.16
C ALA A 175 24.38 -3.16 -6.19
N LEU A 176 23.76 -3.89 -5.23
CA LEU A 176 24.45 -4.74 -4.27
C LEU A 176 25.18 -5.94 -4.91
N LYS A 177 24.90 -6.26 -6.18
CA LYS A 177 25.64 -7.25 -6.97
C LYS A 177 26.74 -6.63 -7.85
N GLY A 178 26.99 -5.32 -7.76
CA GLY A 178 28.02 -4.63 -8.51
C GLY A 178 27.64 -4.28 -9.96
N HIS A 179 26.35 -4.39 -10.33
CA HIS A 179 25.89 -3.98 -11.63
C HIS A 179 25.50 -2.50 -11.64
N GLY A 180 25.75 -1.81 -12.74
CA GLY A 180 25.20 -0.49 -12.99
C GLY A 180 23.66 -0.56 -13.07
N CYS A 181 22.98 0.39 -12.46
CA CYS A 181 21.51 0.42 -12.44
C CYS A 181 21.00 1.83 -12.77
N THR A 182 20.07 1.92 -13.72
CA THR A 182 19.33 3.14 -14.00
C THR A 182 17.85 2.88 -13.94
N VAL A 183 17.15 3.60 -13.07
CA VAL A 183 15.69 3.52 -12.89
C VAL A 183 15.05 4.63 -13.74
N PHE A 184 14.12 4.25 -14.61
CA PHE A 184 13.33 5.15 -15.43
C PHE A 184 11.95 5.30 -14.82
N GLU A 185 11.54 6.53 -14.58
CA GLU A 185 10.27 6.85 -13.97
C GLU A 185 9.50 7.88 -14.82
N TYR A 186 8.23 7.58 -15.07
CA TYR A 186 7.35 8.48 -15.83
C TYR A 186 7.04 9.77 -15.07
N TRP A 187 6.88 9.68 -13.76
CA TRP A 187 6.53 10.80 -12.90
C TRP A 187 7.75 11.65 -12.49
N PRO A 188 7.51 12.89 -11.99
CA PRO A 188 8.61 13.79 -11.62
C PRO A 188 9.51 13.28 -10.50
N GLU A 189 9.02 12.45 -9.60
CA GLU A 189 9.78 11.90 -8.46
C GLU A 189 9.70 10.37 -8.44
N PRO A 190 10.75 9.68 -7.96
CA PRO A 190 10.72 8.24 -7.81
C PRO A 190 9.86 7.80 -6.62
N GLY A 191 9.35 6.56 -6.66
CA GLY A 191 8.59 5.96 -5.58
C GLY A 191 7.26 5.33 -6.02
N GLY A 192 6.78 5.65 -7.21
CA GLY A 192 5.53 5.08 -7.75
C GLY A 192 4.37 5.22 -6.78
N VAL A 193 3.63 4.12 -6.55
CA VAL A 193 2.46 4.12 -5.64
C VAL A 193 2.80 4.55 -4.20
N LEU A 194 4.03 4.36 -3.73
CA LEU A 194 4.45 4.76 -2.38
C LEU A 194 4.41 6.28 -2.20
N VAL A 195 4.72 7.03 -3.24
CA VAL A 195 4.66 8.50 -3.25
C VAL A 195 3.29 8.98 -3.73
N TYR A 196 2.83 8.47 -4.86
CA TYR A 196 1.69 9.00 -5.58
C TYR A 196 0.34 8.42 -5.18
N GLY A 197 0.28 7.17 -4.70
CA GLY A 197 -0.97 6.51 -4.34
C GLY A 197 -1.24 6.46 -2.84
N ILE A 198 -0.23 6.08 -2.04
CA ILE A 198 -0.38 5.91 -0.59
C ILE A 198 -0.44 7.28 0.10
N PRO A 199 -1.46 7.59 0.91
CA PRO A 199 -1.53 8.83 1.65
C PRO A 199 -0.45 8.98 2.73
N ASN A 200 -0.05 10.23 3.01
CA ASN A 200 0.98 10.54 4.01
C ASN A 200 0.59 10.08 5.42
N PHE A 201 -0.70 10.11 5.76
CA PHE A 201 -1.20 9.64 7.05
C PHE A 201 -1.10 8.12 7.27
N LYS A 202 -0.75 7.34 6.23
CA LYS A 202 -0.40 5.92 6.32
C LYS A 202 1.10 5.70 6.32
N MET A 203 1.83 6.49 5.53
CA MET A 203 3.28 6.42 5.41
C MET A 203 3.83 7.77 4.94
N ARG A 204 4.64 8.40 5.77
CA ARG A 204 5.31 9.68 5.45
C ARG A 204 6.28 9.51 4.27
N LYS A 205 6.26 10.46 3.34
CA LYS A 205 7.06 10.38 2.10
C LYS A 205 8.56 10.42 2.34
N SER A 206 8.99 11.05 3.44
CA SER A 206 10.41 11.08 3.83
C SER A 206 11.05 9.70 3.99
N ILE A 207 10.26 8.64 4.22
CA ILE A 207 10.78 7.26 4.23
C ILE A 207 11.23 6.85 2.83
N VAL A 208 10.44 7.18 1.80
CA VAL A 208 10.77 6.89 0.41
C VAL A 208 11.91 7.78 -0.06
N ASP A 209 11.89 9.08 0.29
CA ASP A 209 12.95 10.03 -0.07
C ASP A 209 14.31 9.56 0.48
N GLN A 210 14.37 9.11 1.73
CA GLN A 210 15.57 8.55 2.35
C GLN A 210 16.02 7.24 1.68
N TYR A 211 15.06 6.39 1.26
CA TYR A 211 15.40 5.15 0.57
C TYR A 211 15.97 5.42 -0.83
N VAL A 212 15.40 6.36 -1.56
CA VAL A 212 15.94 6.81 -2.85
C VAL A 212 17.36 7.37 -2.67
N ALA A 213 17.59 8.24 -1.68
CA ALA A 213 18.92 8.77 -1.37
C ALA A 213 19.93 7.66 -0.98
N TYR A 214 19.46 6.61 -0.31
CA TYR A 214 20.28 5.42 -0.04
C TYR A 214 20.65 4.69 -1.33
N LEU A 215 19.70 4.47 -2.26
CA LEU A 215 19.97 3.85 -3.56
C LEU A 215 20.95 4.68 -4.40
N GLU A 216 20.84 6.00 -4.38
CA GLU A 216 21.81 6.89 -5.05
C GLU A 216 23.21 6.74 -4.46
N LYS A 217 23.35 6.58 -3.13
CA LYS A 217 24.65 6.28 -2.50
C LYS A 217 25.20 4.91 -2.91
N LEU A 218 24.36 3.95 -3.28
CA LEU A 218 24.77 2.68 -3.88
C LEU A 218 25.14 2.77 -5.36
N GLY A 219 25.00 3.96 -5.97
CA GLY A 219 25.30 4.21 -7.39
C GLY A 219 24.12 4.03 -8.34
N VAL A 220 22.91 3.82 -7.84
CA VAL A 220 21.68 3.79 -8.67
C VAL A 220 21.41 5.19 -9.23
N LYS A 221 21.11 5.26 -10.52
CA LYS A 221 20.71 6.51 -11.19
C LYS A 221 19.21 6.53 -11.41
N PHE A 222 18.59 7.71 -11.26
CA PHE A 222 17.17 7.92 -11.55
C PHE A 222 16.99 8.86 -12.73
N ARG A 223 16.17 8.46 -13.70
CA ARG A 223 15.72 9.28 -14.85
C ARG A 223 14.21 9.44 -14.78
N CYS A 224 13.78 10.46 -14.03
CA CYS A 224 12.37 10.84 -13.92
C CYS A 224 11.88 11.57 -15.17
N ASN A 225 10.55 11.79 -15.29
CA ASN A 225 9.88 12.39 -16.45
C ASN A 225 10.21 11.67 -17.77
N THR A 226 10.42 10.33 -17.71
CA THR A 226 10.77 9.51 -18.86
C THR A 226 9.77 8.39 -19.05
N TYR A 227 8.94 8.45 -20.09
CA TYR A 227 7.97 7.41 -20.44
C TYR A 227 8.61 6.39 -21.38
N VAL A 228 8.94 5.21 -20.86
CA VAL A 228 9.45 4.10 -21.67
C VAL A 228 8.34 3.56 -22.56
N GLY A 229 8.62 3.46 -23.85
CA GLY A 229 7.65 3.15 -24.90
C GLY A 229 7.25 4.36 -25.75
N ARG A 230 7.46 5.59 -25.23
CA ARG A 230 7.23 6.84 -25.97
C ARG A 230 8.52 7.64 -26.15
N ASP A 231 9.23 7.96 -25.07
CA ASP A 231 10.41 8.81 -25.10
C ASP A 231 11.68 8.01 -25.43
N ILE A 232 11.71 6.75 -25.02
CA ILE A 232 12.71 5.73 -25.37
C ILE A 232 12.03 4.38 -25.38
N THR A 233 12.31 3.52 -26.37
CA THR A 233 11.78 2.17 -26.41
C THR A 233 12.67 1.18 -25.67
N LEU A 234 12.11 0.04 -25.26
CA LEU A 234 12.87 -1.03 -24.63
C LEU A 234 13.96 -1.57 -25.58
N ASP A 235 13.63 -1.70 -26.86
CA ASP A 235 14.59 -2.18 -27.88
C ASP A 235 15.80 -1.22 -27.99
N GLN A 236 15.57 0.10 -28.03
CA GLN A 236 16.64 1.09 -28.01
C GLN A 236 17.51 1.02 -26.75
N MET A 237 16.93 0.69 -25.60
CA MET A 237 17.70 0.50 -24.35
C MET A 237 18.61 -0.73 -24.44
N LEU A 238 18.09 -1.85 -24.93
CA LEU A 238 18.83 -3.13 -25.02
C LEU A 238 19.84 -3.16 -26.18
N GLU A 239 19.62 -2.41 -27.26
CA GLU A 239 20.58 -2.21 -28.33
C GLU A 239 21.68 -1.19 -27.95
N GLY A 240 21.42 -0.38 -26.91
CA GLY A 240 22.28 0.70 -26.43
C GLY A 240 23.17 0.32 -25.25
N GLU A 241 22.91 0.95 -24.11
CA GLU A 241 23.79 0.90 -22.93
C GLU A 241 23.40 -0.17 -21.88
N PHE A 242 22.28 -0.89 -22.05
CA PHE A 242 21.79 -1.85 -21.05
C PHE A 242 21.87 -3.28 -21.52
N ASP A 243 22.41 -4.15 -20.63
CA ASP A 243 22.49 -5.60 -20.85
C ASP A 243 21.17 -6.31 -20.55
N ALA A 244 20.32 -5.74 -19.69
CA ALA A 244 19.03 -6.28 -19.31
C ALA A 244 18.06 -5.17 -18.88
N ALA A 245 16.76 -5.48 -18.88
CA ALA A 245 15.74 -4.59 -18.38
C ALA A 245 14.77 -5.34 -17.45
N PHE A 246 14.37 -4.65 -16.34
CA PHE A 246 13.31 -5.09 -15.47
C PHE A 246 12.08 -4.20 -15.64
N LEU A 247 10.90 -4.82 -15.80
CA LEU A 247 9.64 -4.12 -15.97
C LEU A 247 8.85 -4.11 -14.66
N GLY A 248 8.89 -2.98 -13.97
CA GLY A 248 8.17 -2.71 -12.72
C GLY A 248 7.13 -1.60 -12.87
N THR A 249 6.44 -1.54 -14.00
CA THR A 249 5.52 -0.45 -14.39
C THR A 249 4.25 -0.36 -13.52
N GLY A 250 3.92 -1.42 -12.79
CA GLY A 250 2.76 -1.45 -11.91
C GLY A 250 1.42 -1.61 -12.64
N ALA A 251 0.34 -1.29 -11.92
CA ALA A 251 -1.03 -1.31 -12.42
C ALA A 251 -1.67 0.06 -12.09
N GLY A 252 -1.43 1.06 -12.94
CA GLY A 252 -1.83 2.45 -12.71
C GLY A 252 -3.20 2.83 -13.29
N VAL A 253 -3.78 1.99 -14.18
CA VAL A 253 -5.03 2.30 -14.88
C VAL A 253 -6.23 1.93 -14.01
N GLY A 254 -6.90 2.93 -13.45
CA GLY A 254 -8.14 2.72 -12.68
C GLY A 254 -9.26 2.18 -13.56
N ASN A 255 -9.97 1.15 -13.07
CA ASN A 255 -11.14 0.60 -13.74
C ASN A 255 -12.28 1.62 -13.80
N ILE A 256 -13.13 1.50 -14.84
CA ILE A 256 -14.37 2.28 -15.04
C ILE A 256 -15.58 1.43 -14.68
N MET A 257 -16.70 2.07 -14.37
CA MET A 257 -17.96 1.38 -14.03
C MET A 257 -18.88 1.21 -15.24
N GLU A 258 -18.66 2.01 -16.29
CA GLU A 258 -19.51 2.08 -17.49
C GLU A 258 -20.95 2.52 -17.17
N ILE A 259 -21.12 3.47 -16.26
CA ILE A 259 -22.41 4.07 -15.92
C ILE A 259 -22.53 5.51 -16.44
N GLU A 260 -23.75 5.98 -16.63
CA GLU A 260 -24.02 7.36 -17.03
C GLU A 260 -23.44 8.35 -16.02
N GLY A 261 -22.79 9.39 -16.52
CA GLY A 261 -22.23 10.47 -15.72
C GLY A 261 -20.79 10.29 -15.25
N GLU A 262 -20.10 9.19 -15.59
CA GLU A 262 -18.68 8.99 -15.20
C GLU A 262 -17.71 10.06 -15.73
N ALA A 263 -18.09 10.74 -16.83
CA ALA A 263 -17.28 11.81 -17.44
C ALA A 263 -17.59 13.21 -16.89
N LEU A 264 -18.48 13.36 -15.91
CA LEU A 264 -18.83 14.64 -15.33
C LEU A 264 -17.67 15.24 -14.54
N GLN A 265 -17.61 16.58 -14.51
CA GLN A 265 -16.65 17.30 -13.67
C GLN A 265 -16.97 17.06 -12.19
N GLY A 266 -15.95 16.64 -11.42
CA GLY A 266 -16.09 16.20 -10.04
C GLY A 266 -16.08 14.67 -9.87
N VAL A 267 -16.05 13.91 -10.98
CA VAL A 267 -15.78 12.47 -10.96
C VAL A 267 -14.30 12.23 -11.18
N HIS A 268 -13.67 11.47 -10.28
CA HIS A 268 -12.26 11.18 -10.30
C HIS A 268 -12.00 9.67 -10.21
N LYS A 269 -11.01 9.17 -10.93
CA LYS A 269 -10.40 7.89 -10.58
C LYS A 269 -9.67 8.03 -9.25
N ALA A 270 -9.62 6.95 -8.47
CA ALA A 270 -9.00 7.00 -7.13
C ALA A 270 -7.56 7.50 -7.15
N THR A 271 -6.75 7.10 -8.15
CA THR A 271 -5.37 7.57 -8.28
C THR A 271 -5.30 9.08 -8.48
N ASP A 272 -6.10 9.64 -9.41
CA ASP A 272 -6.18 11.08 -9.65
C ASP A 272 -6.57 11.82 -8.37
N PHE A 273 -7.61 11.36 -7.69
CA PHE A 273 -8.07 11.95 -6.42
C PHE A 273 -6.99 11.91 -5.33
N LEU A 274 -6.31 10.77 -5.15
CA LEU A 274 -5.29 10.59 -4.12
C LEU A 274 -4.03 11.41 -4.42
N VAL A 275 -3.56 11.40 -5.66
CA VAL A 275 -2.39 12.16 -6.08
C VAL A 275 -2.60 13.66 -5.83
N ARG A 276 -3.70 14.20 -6.29
CA ARG A 276 -4.05 15.64 -6.14
C ARG A 276 -4.40 16.01 -4.70
N GLY A 277 -4.94 15.07 -3.92
CA GLY A 277 -5.33 15.29 -2.53
C GLY A 277 -4.20 15.19 -1.50
N ASN A 278 -3.10 14.51 -1.84
CA ASN A 278 -2.03 14.21 -0.87
C ASN A 278 -0.68 14.88 -1.17
N LEU A 279 -0.48 15.39 -2.38
CA LEU A 279 0.81 15.96 -2.80
C LEU A 279 0.72 17.46 -3.04
N GLY A 280 1.85 18.15 -2.81
CA GLY A 280 1.98 19.54 -3.21
C GLY A 280 2.03 19.69 -4.73
N LEU A 281 1.52 20.81 -5.24
CA LEU A 281 1.38 21.07 -6.70
C LEU A 281 2.70 20.93 -7.47
N ASN A 282 3.83 21.22 -6.85
CA ASN A 282 5.16 21.11 -7.44
C ASN A 282 5.60 19.67 -7.69
N LYS A 283 4.99 18.70 -6.99
CA LYS A 283 5.25 17.27 -7.13
C LYS A 283 4.29 16.56 -8.09
N LEU A 284 3.27 17.26 -8.55
CA LEU A 284 2.28 16.71 -9.47
C LEU A 284 2.80 16.69 -10.91
N PRO A 285 2.47 15.63 -11.69
CA PRO A 285 2.65 15.63 -13.14
C PRO A 285 1.88 16.79 -13.79
N GLY A 286 2.31 17.19 -15.00
CA GLY A 286 1.81 18.39 -15.66
C GLY A 286 0.30 18.45 -15.87
N ASP A 287 -0.31 17.30 -16.19
CA ASP A 287 -1.75 17.11 -16.40
C ASP A 287 -2.58 17.08 -15.09
N LEU A 288 -1.95 16.87 -13.93
CA LEU A 288 -2.59 16.82 -12.62
C LEU A 288 -2.28 18.03 -11.73
N ARG A 289 -1.60 19.07 -12.25
CA ARG A 289 -1.19 20.26 -11.47
C ARG A 289 -2.32 21.18 -11.03
N GLU A 290 -3.55 20.87 -11.37
CA GLU A 290 -4.71 21.59 -10.87
C GLU A 290 -5.13 21.02 -9.51
N PRO A 291 -5.29 21.86 -8.45
CA PRO A 291 -5.78 21.40 -7.17
C PRO A 291 -7.22 20.87 -7.29
N LEU A 292 -7.57 19.91 -6.44
CA LEU A 292 -8.96 19.51 -6.30
C LEU A 292 -9.77 20.68 -5.76
N PRO A 293 -10.97 20.95 -6.31
CA PRO A 293 -11.91 21.85 -5.65
C PRO A 293 -12.19 21.38 -4.22
N PRO A 294 -12.39 22.28 -3.24
CA PRO A 294 -12.75 21.87 -1.89
C PRO A 294 -14.02 21.02 -1.91
N PRO A 295 -13.94 19.73 -1.54
CA PRO A 295 -15.10 18.84 -1.58
C PRO A 295 -16.01 19.10 -0.38
N ARG A 296 -17.33 18.97 -0.57
CA ARG A 296 -18.32 19.07 0.52
C ARG A 296 -19.00 17.72 0.78
N ASN A 297 -19.58 17.14 -0.29
CA ASN A 297 -20.26 15.85 -0.24
C ASN A 297 -19.54 14.84 -1.13
N VAL A 298 -18.76 13.97 -0.52
CA VAL A 298 -17.94 13.01 -1.25
C VAL A 298 -18.56 11.62 -1.21
N VAL A 299 -18.71 11.00 -2.37
CA VAL A 299 -19.07 9.59 -2.51
C VAL A 299 -17.87 8.83 -3.04
N VAL A 300 -17.37 7.85 -2.27
CA VAL A 300 -16.30 6.95 -2.69
C VAL A 300 -16.89 5.58 -2.98
N ILE A 301 -16.63 5.07 -4.18
CA ILE A 301 -17.17 3.79 -4.65
C ILE A 301 -16.09 2.72 -4.60
N GLY A 302 -16.25 1.76 -3.70
CA GLY A 302 -15.32 0.64 -3.53
C GLY A 302 -15.20 0.16 -2.10
N GLY A 303 -14.49 -0.95 -1.88
CA GLY A 303 -14.33 -1.58 -0.56
C GLY A 303 -12.91 -2.10 -0.29
N GLY A 304 -11.92 -1.67 -1.07
CA GLY A 304 -10.50 -1.97 -0.88
C GLY A 304 -9.77 -0.91 -0.06
N ASP A 305 -8.47 -1.11 0.17
CA ASP A 305 -7.61 -0.13 0.86
C ASP A 305 -7.59 1.22 0.14
N THR A 306 -7.61 1.23 -1.19
CA THR A 306 -7.70 2.47 -1.98
C THR A 306 -8.96 3.27 -1.68
N ALA A 307 -10.11 2.60 -1.49
CA ALA A 307 -11.33 3.29 -1.09
C ALA A 307 -11.19 3.91 0.31
N MET A 308 -10.55 3.18 1.26
CA MET A 308 -10.25 3.71 2.58
C MET A 308 -9.31 4.92 2.52
N ASP A 309 -8.33 4.89 1.64
CA ASP A 309 -7.43 6.02 1.40
C ASP A 309 -8.19 7.23 0.85
N CYS A 310 -9.11 7.04 -0.11
CA CYS A 310 -9.92 8.10 -0.67
C CYS A 310 -10.87 8.74 0.36
N VAL A 311 -11.62 7.95 1.15
CA VAL A 311 -12.54 8.51 2.15
C VAL A 311 -11.80 9.28 3.24
N ARG A 312 -10.66 8.78 3.70
CA ARG A 312 -9.85 9.43 4.74
C ARG A 312 -9.14 10.68 4.22
N THR A 313 -8.74 10.68 2.93
CA THR A 313 -8.22 11.88 2.25
C THR A 313 -9.32 12.93 2.12
N ALA A 314 -10.55 12.56 1.70
CA ALA A 314 -11.67 13.47 1.58
C ALA A 314 -11.99 14.21 2.90
N ILE A 315 -11.99 13.48 4.04
CA ILE A 315 -12.14 14.09 5.38
C ILE A 315 -11.06 15.17 5.62
N ARG A 316 -9.79 14.86 5.30
CA ARG A 316 -8.66 15.79 5.50
C ARG A 316 -8.68 17.00 4.56
N LEU A 317 -9.30 16.86 3.41
CA LEU A 317 -9.56 17.98 2.48
C LEU A 317 -10.73 18.87 2.95
N GLY A 318 -11.38 18.54 4.07
CA GLY A 318 -12.42 19.35 4.69
C GLY A 318 -13.84 19.01 4.23
N ALA A 319 -14.07 17.84 3.64
CA ALA A 319 -15.40 17.40 3.27
C ALA A 319 -16.35 17.39 4.49
N GLU A 320 -17.57 17.94 4.30
CA GLU A 320 -18.61 17.98 5.35
C GLU A 320 -19.23 16.59 5.56
N ARG A 321 -19.36 15.83 4.46
CA ARG A 321 -19.89 14.47 4.47
C ARG A 321 -19.10 13.58 3.52
N VAL A 322 -18.71 12.40 4.02
CA VAL A 322 -18.01 11.40 3.23
C VAL A 322 -18.72 10.05 3.37
N MET A 323 -19.12 9.47 2.24
CA MET A 323 -19.81 8.19 2.17
C MET A 323 -18.98 7.19 1.37
N CYS A 324 -18.72 6.01 1.96
CA CYS A 324 -18.17 4.85 1.27
C CYS A 324 -19.30 3.94 0.79
N VAL A 325 -19.44 3.75 -0.51
CA VAL A 325 -20.46 2.90 -1.12
C VAL A 325 -19.85 1.57 -1.53
N TYR A 326 -20.41 0.48 -1.03
CA TYR A 326 -19.92 -0.86 -1.32
C TYR A 326 -21.05 -1.85 -1.60
N ARG A 327 -20.95 -2.58 -2.72
CA ARG A 327 -22.00 -3.47 -3.24
C ARG A 327 -22.21 -4.78 -2.45
N ARG A 328 -21.32 -5.11 -1.51
CA ARG A 328 -21.43 -6.28 -0.60
C ARG A 328 -21.47 -5.84 0.86
N THR A 329 -21.36 -6.79 1.79
CA THR A 329 -21.24 -6.45 3.22
C THR A 329 -19.79 -6.21 3.62
N GLU A 330 -19.58 -5.81 4.85
CA GLU A 330 -18.25 -5.58 5.42
C GLU A 330 -17.38 -6.84 5.40
N ASN A 331 -17.96 -8.02 5.51
CA ASN A 331 -17.24 -9.30 5.50
C ASN A 331 -16.55 -9.57 4.16
N GLU A 332 -17.12 -9.08 3.06
CA GLU A 332 -16.55 -9.22 1.73
C GLU A 332 -15.62 -8.05 1.34
N MET A 333 -15.44 -7.04 2.21
CA MET A 333 -14.50 -5.95 1.93
C MET A 333 -13.06 -6.46 1.90
N LEU A 334 -12.33 -6.05 0.88
CA LEU A 334 -10.91 -6.39 0.72
C LEU A 334 -9.99 -5.47 1.52
N GLY A 335 -10.45 -4.26 1.85
CA GLY A 335 -9.71 -3.29 2.64
C GLY A 335 -9.46 -3.81 4.06
N ARG A 336 -8.31 -3.47 4.63
CA ARG A 336 -7.88 -3.92 5.97
C ARG A 336 -8.86 -3.47 7.05
N GLY A 337 -9.11 -4.33 8.03
CA GLY A 337 -10.01 -4.06 9.16
C GLY A 337 -9.60 -2.82 9.94
N GLU A 338 -8.30 -2.64 10.14
CA GLU A 338 -7.72 -1.47 10.79
C GLU A 338 -8.04 -0.17 10.03
N GLU A 339 -7.94 -0.15 8.70
CA GLU A 339 -8.24 1.03 7.88
C GLU A 339 -9.74 1.37 7.88
N ARG A 340 -10.60 0.35 7.86
CA ARG A 340 -12.06 0.54 8.02
C ARG A 340 -12.41 1.14 9.39
N LYS A 341 -11.75 0.65 10.45
CA LYS A 341 -11.90 1.19 11.81
C LYS A 341 -11.46 2.65 11.87
N ASN A 342 -10.28 2.96 11.33
CA ASN A 342 -9.77 4.33 11.29
C ASN A 342 -10.72 5.27 10.53
N ALA A 343 -11.27 4.83 9.39
CA ALA A 343 -12.24 5.61 8.62
C ALA A 343 -13.53 5.91 9.40
N ARG A 344 -14.06 4.93 10.15
CA ARG A 344 -15.23 5.15 11.03
C ARG A 344 -14.94 6.12 12.16
N GLU A 345 -13.80 5.96 12.82
CA GLU A 345 -13.36 6.86 13.88
C GLU A 345 -13.20 8.32 13.38
N GLU A 346 -12.89 8.50 12.10
CA GLU A 346 -12.75 9.80 11.42
C GLU A 346 -14.09 10.36 10.89
N GLY A 347 -15.21 9.61 11.02
CA GLY A 347 -16.57 10.08 10.70
C GLY A 347 -17.08 9.68 9.32
N VAL A 348 -16.45 8.70 8.64
CA VAL A 348 -16.92 8.18 7.35
C VAL A 348 -18.21 7.37 7.52
N GLU A 349 -19.22 7.66 6.70
CA GLU A 349 -20.44 6.87 6.56
C GLU A 349 -20.21 5.67 5.62
N PHE A 350 -20.73 4.50 5.98
CA PHE A 350 -20.63 3.30 5.13
C PHE A 350 -22.02 2.86 4.64
N ALA A 351 -22.23 2.92 3.32
CA ALA A 351 -23.42 2.38 2.65
C ALA A 351 -23.09 0.98 2.08
N MET A 352 -23.26 -0.05 2.91
CA MET A 352 -23.09 -1.43 2.49
C MET A 352 -24.29 -1.91 1.69
N LEU A 353 -24.11 -3.01 0.92
CA LEU A 353 -25.14 -3.56 0.04
C LEU A 353 -25.75 -2.47 -0.85
N THR A 354 -24.89 -1.65 -1.45
CA THR A 354 -25.31 -0.50 -2.23
C THR A 354 -24.40 -0.34 -3.46
N LEU A 355 -25.00 -0.13 -4.63
CA LEU A 355 -24.31 0.02 -5.90
C LEU A 355 -24.74 1.36 -6.54
N PRO A 356 -23.83 2.17 -7.10
CA PRO A 356 -24.19 3.31 -7.92
C PRO A 356 -24.74 2.84 -9.28
N THR A 357 -25.82 3.46 -9.74
CA THR A 357 -26.47 3.21 -11.04
C THR A 357 -26.24 4.33 -12.03
N ARG A 358 -26.11 5.55 -11.52
CA ARG A 358 -25.90 6.75 -12.32
C ARG A 358 -25.27 7.87 -11.49
N ILE A 359 -24.45 8.70 -12.11
CA ILE A 359 -23.95 9.95 -11.54
C ILE A 359 -24.70 11.10 -12.22
N ILE A 360 -25.29 12.00 -11.45
CA ILE A 360 -26.18 13.04 -11.91
C ILE A 360 -25.43 14.37 -11.93
N GLY A 361 -25.43 15.05 -13.08
CA GLY A 361 -24.85 16.37 -13.26
C GLY A 361 -25.92 17.47 -13.36
N ASP A 362 -25.46 18.71 -13.15
CA ASP A 362 -26.23 19.90 -13.48
C ASP A 362 -26.06 20.30 -14.97
N ASP A 363 -26.73 21.38 -15.38
CA ASP A 363 -26.65 21.89 -16.75
C ASP A 363 -25.26 22.39 -17.16
N THR A 364 -24.32 22.53 -16.21
CA THR A 364 -22.92 22.90 -16.47
C THR A 364 -21.99 21.68 -16.57
N GLY A 365 -22.53 20.48 -16.40
CA GLY A 365 -21.77 19.22 -16.44
C GLY A 365 -21.03 18.90 -15.15
N LYS A 366 -21.39 19.51 -14.02
CA LYS A 366 -20.81 19.22 -12.69
C LYS A 366 -21.66 18.23 -11.93
N VAL A 367 -21.02 17.34 -11.18
CA VAL A 367 -21.71 16.38 -10.31
C VAL A 367 -22.54 17.12 -9.24
N VAL A 368 -23.79 16.70 -9.05
CA VAL A 368 -24.67 17.20 -7.98
C VAL A 368 -25.25 16.08 -7.13
N ALA A 369 -25.29 14.84 -7.64
CA ALA A 369 -25.81 13.70 -6.90
C ALA A 369 -25.34 12.37 -7.50
N VAL A 370 -25.50 11.28 -6.71
CA VAL A 370 -25.33 9.90 -7.18
C VAL A 370 -26.61 9.12 -6.91
N GLU A 371 -27.13 8.43 -7.92
CA GLU A 371 -28.21 7.47 -7.78
C GLU A 371 -27.62 6.12 -7.36
N LEU A 372 -28.18 5.58 -6.30
CA LEU A 372 -27.75 4.36 -5.63
C LEU A 372 -28.89 3.34 -5.59
N GLN A 373 -28.56 2.06 -5.75
CA GLN A 373 -29.52 0.95 -5.65
C GLN A 373 -29.13 0.00 -4.53
N LYS A 374 -30.08 -0.49 -3.76
CA LYS A 374 -29.86 -1.52 -2.75
C LYS A 374 -29.57 -2.87 -3.38
N MET A 375 -28.72 -3.64 -2.70
CA MET A 375 -28.29 -4.96 -3.12
C MET A 375 -28.67 -6.00 -2.07
N GLU A 376 -28.78 -7.25 -2.49
CA GLU A 376 -28.79 -8.43 -1.64
C GLU A 376 -27.64 -9.38 -2.02
N LEU A 377 -27.23 -10.24 -1.09
CA LEU A 377 -26.20 -11.23 -1.37
C LEU A 377 -26.81 -12.55 -1.86
N GLY A 378 -26.42 -12.95 -3.06
CA GLY A 378 -26.69 -14.29 -3.62
C GLY A 378 -25.63 -15.31 -3.24
N GLU A 379 -25.47 -16.35 -4.09
CA GLU A 379 -24.47 -17.39 -3.93
C GLU A 379 -23.04 -16.87 -4.10
N PRO A 380 -22.03 -17.56 -3.53
CA PRO A 380 -20.62 -17.22 -3.74
C PRO A 380 -20.22 -17.27 -5.22
N ASP A 381 -19.37 -16.30 -5.62
CA ASP A 381 -18.72 -16.28 -6.93
C ASP A 381 -17.46 -17.18 -6.95
N ALA A 382 -16.74 -17.22 -8.08
CA ALA A 382 -15.52 -18.02 -8.25
C ALA A 382 -14.39 -17.65 -7.25
N SER A 383 -14.46 -16.46 -6.62
CA SER A 383 -13.54 -16.03 -5.57
C SER A 383 -13.99 -16.45 -4.15
N GLY A 384 -15.10 -17.16 -4.04
CA GLY A 384 -15.72 -17.55 -2.76
C GLY A 384 -16.50 -16.42 -2.07
N ARG A 385 -16.59 -15.22 -2.66
CA ARG A 385 -17.37 -14.10 -2.11
C ARG A 385 -18.78 -14.11 -2.66
N ARG A 386 -19.75 -13.82 -1.80
CA ARG A 386 -21.17 -13.79 -2.19
C ARG A 386 -21.43 -12.73 -3.27
N SER A 387 -22.14 -13.14 -4.34
CA SER A 387 -22.46 -12.28 -5.48
C SER A 387 -23.53 -11.25 -5.12
N PRO A 388 -23.31 -9.95 -5.41
CA PRO A 388 -24.33 -8.93 -5.16
C PRO A 388 -25.41 -8.98 -6.25
N LYS A 389 -26.69 -8.91 -5.85
CA LYS A 389 -27.86 -8.83 -6.76
C LYS A 389 -28.65 -7.57 -6.48
N PRO A 390 -29.04 -6.78 -7.52
CA PRO A 390 -29.81 -5.56 -7.33
C PRO A 390 -31.25 -5.87 -6.89
N ILE A 391 -31.75 -5.10 -5.94
CA ILE A 391 -33.16 -5.11 -5.52
C ILE A 391 -33.90 -4.08 -6.39
N LYS A 392 -34.81 -4.53 -7.25
CA LYS A 392 -35.59 -3.67 -8.14
C LYS A 392 -36.46 -2.69 -7.36
N GLY A 393 -36.50 -1.43 -7.80
CA GLY A 393 -37.33 -0.37 -7.20
C GLY A 393 -36.81 0.14 -5.85
N SER A 394 -35.52 -0.11 -5.55
CA SER A 394 -34.86 0.35 -4.33
C SER A 394 -33.90 1.53 -4.58
N GLU A 395 -33.99 2.14 -5.74
CA GLU A 395 -33.17 3.26 -6.16
C GLU A 395 -33.44 4.48 -5.28
N TYR A 396 -32.40 5.20 -4.93
CA TYR A 396 -32.46 6.46 -4.18
C TYR A 396 -31.26 7.34 -4.51
N THR A 397 -31.40 8.63 -4.30
CA THR A 397 -30.38 9.61 -4.66
C THR A 397 -29.74 10.20 -3.40
N VAL A 398 -28.42 10.39 -3.44
CA VAL A 398 -27.66 11.11 -2.40
C VAL A 398 -26.94 12.31 -3.03
N PRO A 399 -26.86 13.47 -2.34
CA PRO A 399 -26.10 14.62 -2.83
C PRO A 399 -24.60 14.29 -2.88
N ALA A 400 -23.94 14.72 -3.93
CA ALA A 400 -22.50 14.62 -4.10
C ALA A 400 -22.00 15.75 -5.01
N ASP A 401 -20.88 16.36 -4.68
CA ASP A 401 -20.14 17.27 -5.56
C ASP A 401 -18.82 16.65 -6.03
N THR A 402 -18.41 15.54 -5.39
CA THR A 402 -17.21 14.81 -5.68
C THR A 402 -17.45 13.31 -5.59
N VAL A 403 -17.02 12.58 -6.62
CA VAL A 403 -17.11 11.11 -6.67
C VAL A 403 -15.71 10.54 -6.92
N ALA A 404 -15.25 9.61 -6.09
CA ALA A 404 -14.01 8.88 -6.30
C ALA A 404 -14.28 7.39 -6.59
N ILE A 405 -13.82 6.90 -7.74
CA ILE A 405 -14.04 5.53 -8.20
C ILE A 405 -12.82 4.67 -7.82
N ALA A 406 -12.98 3.78 -6.85
CA ALA A 406 -11.95 2.94 -6.25
C ALA A 406 -12.26 1.43 -6.39
N ILE A 407 -12.57 0.98 -7.59
CA ILE A 407 -13.00 -0.40 -7.91
C ILE A 407 -11.90 -1.30 -8.47
N GLY A 408 -10.65 -0.93 -8.26
CA GLY A 408 -9.47 -1.67 -8.68
C GLY A 408 -8.77 -1.07 -9.90
N TYR A 409 -7.67 -1.73 -10.30
CA TYR A 409 -6.76 -1.26 -11.33
C TYR A 409 -6.43 -2.36 -12.33
N GLY A 410 -6.12 -1.95 -13.56
CA GLY A 410 -5.51 -2.75 -14.61
C GLY A 410 -4.05 -2.34 -14.84
N ALA A 411 -3.26 -3.23 -15.43
CA ALA A 411 -1.94 -2.89 -15.93
C ALA A 411 -2.07 -1.97 -17.16
N GLU A 412 -1.09 -1.07 -17.33
CA GLU A 412 -0.97 -0.27 -18.54
C GLU A 412 -0.60 -1.15 -19.75
N ASP A 413 -0.83 -0.61 -20.95
CA ASP A 413 -0.39 -1.25 -22.18
C ASP A 413 1.14 -1.38 -22.25
N GLN A 414 1.60 -2.31 -23.06
CA GLN A 414 2.99 -2.75 -23.09
C GLN A 414 3.96 -1.63 -23.46
N PRO A 415 5.11 -1.51 -22.78
CA PRO A 415 6.13 -0.51 -23.10
C PRO A 415 6.88 -0.81 -24.42
N SER A 416 6.62 -1.94 -25.09
CA SER A 416 7.18 -2.28 -26.41
C SER A 416 6.30 -3.26 -27.16
N PRO A 417 6.16 -3.11 -28.51
CA PRO A 417 5.45 -4.08 -29.37
C PRO A 417 6.09 -5.47 -29.41
N SER A 418 7.39 -5.57 -29.09
CA SER A 418 8.11 -6.84 -29.05
C SER A 418 7.77 -7.72 -27.86
N LEU A 419 7.19 -7.13 -26.79
CA LEU A 419 6.79 -7.88 -25.60
C LEU A 419 5.48 -8.63 -25.82
N LYS A 420 5.45 -9.90 -25.52
CA LYS A 420 4.21 -10.69 -25.42
C LYS A 420 3.78 -10.73 -23.95
N ARG A 421 2.50 -10.48 -23.69
CA ARG A 421 1.89 -10.78 -22.40
C ARG A 421 1.94 -12.30 -22.19
N GLY A 422 2.82 -12.75 -21.28
CA GLY A 422 2.74 -14.11 -20.77
C GLY A 422 1.44 -14.30 -20.01
N ARG A 423 0.72 -15.40 -20.29
CA ARG A 423 -0.39 -15.84 -19.43
C ARG A 423 0.19 -16.63 -18.25
N THR A 424 0.87 -15.93 -17.35
CA THR A 424 1.02 -16.45 -15.99
C THR A 424 0.02 -15.72 -15.10
N PRO A 425 -0.45 -16.30 -13.98
CA PRO A 425 -1.34 -15.64 -13.04
C PRO A 425 -0.84 -14.27 -12.58
N ASP A 426 0.46 -14.00 -12.73
CA ASP A 426 1.20 -12.89 -12.15
C ASP A 426 1.56 -11.78 -13.16
N ASN A 427 0.94 -11.73 -14.35
CA ASN A 427 1.20 -10.70 -15.38
C ASN A 427 2.70 -10.50 -15.74
N VAL A 428 3.46 -11.58 -15.84
CA VAL A 428 4.87 -11.51 -16.24
C VAL A 428 4.97 -11.28 -17.76
N TYR A 429 5.69 -10.25 -18.18
CA TYR A 429 6.04 -9.99 -19.57
C TYR A 429 7.35 -10.73 -19.88
N ILE A 430 7.37 -11.51 -20.95
CA ILE A 430 8.56 -12.23 -21.39
C ILE A 430 8.87 -11.82 -22.82
N HIS A 431 10.13 -11.43 -23.08
CA HIS A 431 10.60 -11.17 -24.44
C HIS A 431 10.57 -12.45 -25.26
N LYS A 432 10.21 -12.35 -26.56
CA LYS A 432 9.99 -13.50 -27.47
C LYS A 432 11.20 -14.44 -27.65
N GLU A 433 12.40 -13.95 -27.42
CA GLU A 433 13.67 -14.62 -27.77
C GLU A 433 14.55 -14.97 -26.57
N SER A 434 14.07 -14.71 -25.33
CA SER A 434 14.86 -14.97 -24.12
C SER A 434 14.40 -16.23 -23.38
N TRP A 435 14.53 -17.39 -24.05
CA TRP A 435 14.49 -18.72 -23.42
C TRP A 435 15.77 -19.48 -23.75
#